data_73c0bd4357d57d120f8837cba1ad42b8
#
_entry.id   73c0bd4357d57d120f8837cba1ad42b8
#
_cell.length_a   1.000
_cell.length_b   1.000
_cell.length_c   1.000
_cell.angle_alpha   90.00
_cell.angle_beta   90.00
_cell.angle_gamma   90.00
#
_symmetry.space_group_name_H-M   'P 1'
#
loop_
_entity.id
_entity.type
_entity.pdbx_description
1 polymer ?
#
loop_
_entity_poly.entity_id
_entity_poly.type
_entity_poly.pdbx_seq_one_letter_code
_entity_poly.pdbx_strand_id
1 'polypeptide(L)'
;IGESNIISGRMIEDYKVRFDDITFDCVDQGFKENEPVDVVIRPEDIDIVDVKDGKMTGEVLSVLFKGVHYEIMVETVPGTSVTVNMRVIRNHDVTSEDGSEKISANNFYVDLEDVENLDDKEIVALSNAQAWETESDEYISIANIEYELEAKEGQYPVTFSTANGTSIERTIFVVNQPFVKNEKANEGVMAFNFSKTVDEIIESQALDTDLKTWANAQGWKLTDEDQSVDLSVDYDFEPEDVKEGVYKITFSTTGREFKIHTTDY
;
A
#
# COMPACT_ATOMS: atom_id res chain seq x y z
N ILE A 1 19.74 -24.46 17.76
CA ILE A 1 19.00 -24.75 16.53
C ILE A 1 19.49 -23.69 15.54
N GLY A 2 20.10 -24.15 14.44
CA GLY A 2 20.63 -23.23 13.41
C GLY A 2 19.52 -22.44 12.71
N GLU A 3 19.89 -21.44 11.92
CA GLU A 3 19.00 -20.70 11.05
C GLU A 3 18.39 -21.65 10.02
N SER A 4 17.14 -21.41 9.62
CA SER A 4 16.43 -22.24 8.63
C SER A 4 15.49 -21.37 7.81
N ASN A 5 15.36 -21.69 6.53
CA ASN A 5 14.29 -21.19 5.69
C ASN A 5 13.03 -22.00 5.97
N ILE A 6 11.89 -21.36 6.21
CA ILE A 6 10.60 -22.01 6.45
C ILE A 6 9.62 -21.55 5.37
N ILE A 7 9.03 -22.51 4.65
CA ILE A 7 8.17 -22.25 3.49
C ILE A 7 6.91 -23.08 3.60
N SER A 8 5.75 -22.50 3.32
CA SER A 8 4.52 -23.25 3.20
C SER A 8 4.54 -24.12 1.93
N GLY A 9 4.26 -25.40 2.09
CA GLY A 9 4.21 -26.38 1.00
C GLY A 9 3.09 -27.39 1.18
N ARG A 10 3.08 -28.41 0.32
CA ARG A 10 2.15 -29.55 0.40
C ARG A 10 2.88 -30.85 0.13
N MET A 11 2.58 -31.89 0.92
CA MET A 11 3.04 -33.22 0.63
C MET A 11 2.30 -33.79 -0.58
N ILE A 12 3.01 -34.26 -1.59
CA ILE A 12 2.42 -34.85 -2.79
C ILE A 12 2.31 -36.39 -2.63
N GLU A 13 3.33 -36.98 -2.12
CA GLU A 13 3.45 -38.40 -1.73
C GLU A 13 4.57 -38.54 -0.71
N ASP A 14 4.79 -39.74 -0.17
CA ASP A 14 5.93 -40.02 0.70
C ASP A 14 7.23 -39.59 0.04
N TYR A 15 8.05 -38.82 0.76
CA TYR A 15 9.34 -38.29 0.31
C TYR A 15 9.26 -37.24 -0.82
N LYS A 16 8.06 -36.66 -1.08
CA LYS A 16 7.87 -35.62 -2.09
C LYS A 16 7.05 -34.47 -1.54
N VAL A 17 7.64 -33.30 -1.56
CA VAL A 17 6.98 -32.04 -1.15
C VAL A 17 6.94 -31.05 -2.31
N ARG A 18 5.87 -30.28 -2.42
CA ARG A 18 5.71 -29.26 -3.44
C ARG A 18 5.61 -27.87 -2.77
N PHE A 19 6.40 -26.95 -3.26
CA PHE A 19 6.28 -25.52 -3.02
C PHE A 19 6.74 -24.76 -4.28
N ASP A 20 6.25 -23.53 -4.50
CA ASP A 20 6.51 -22.73 -5.71
C ASP A 20 6.26 -23.48 -7.02
N ASP A 21 5.21 -24.31 -7.06
CA ASP A 21 4.86 -25.20 -8.18
C ASP A 21 5.93 -26.21 -8.59
N ILE A 22 6.98 -26.37 -7.78
CA ILE A 22 8.09 -27.30 -8.00
C ILE A 22 8.02 -28.40 -6.96
N THR A 23 8.25 -29.66 -7.40
CA THR A 23 8.31 -30.80 -6.53
C THR A 23 9.76 -31.13 -6.18
N PHE A 24 10.01 -31.27 -4.88
CA PHE A 24 11.31 -31.60 -4.30
C PHE A 24 11.26 -32.96 -3.58
N ASP A 25 12.41 -33.62 -3.50
CA ASP A 25 12.59 -34.74 -2.61
C ASP A 25 12.69 -34.23 -1.16
N CYS A 26 12.08 -34.94 -0.23
CA CYS A 26 12.20 -34.69 1.20
C CYS A 26 12.44 -36.02 1.97
N VAL A 27 12.66 -35.92 3.28
CA VAL A 27 12.95 -37.11 4.13
C VAL A 27 11.70 -37.63 4.85
N ASP A 28 10.59 -36.92 4.74
CA ASP A 28 9.40 -37.20 5.52
C ASP A 28 8.39 -38.09 4.78
N GLN A 29 7.61 -38.85 5.55
CA GLN A 29 6.58 -39.77 5.07
C GLN A 29 5.40 -39.85 6.04
N GLY A 30 4.30 -40.43 5.59
CA GLY A 30 3.13 -40.67 6.41
C GLY A 30 2.13 -39.53 6.46
N PHE A 31 2.29 -38.53 5.62
CA PHE A 31 1.34 -37.47 5.43
C PHE A 31 0.27 -37.85 4.40
N LYS A 32 -0.87 -37.16 4.43
CA LYS A 32 -1.90 -37.34 3.39
C LYS A 32 -1.48 -36.59 2.12
N GLU A 33 -1.98 -37.10 0.99
CA GLU A 33 -1.82 -36.42 -0.29
C GLU A 33 -2.41 -34.99 -0.22
N ASN A 34 -1.64 -33.98 -0.66
CA ASN A 34 -1.94 -32.54 -0.60
C ASN A 34 -2.07 -31.96 0.83
N GLU A 35 -1.58 -32.67 1.86
CA GLU A 35 -1.56 -32.12 3.22
C GLU A 35 -0.66 -30.88 3.30
N PRO A 36 -1.17 -29.73 3.85
CA PRO A 36 -0.36 -28.54 4.07
C PRO A 36 0.74 -28.81 5.10
N VAL A 37 1.97 -28.38 4.80
CA VAL A 37 3.14 -28.57 5.67
C VAL A 37 4.03 -27.33 5.62
N ASP A 38 4.81 -27.13 6.69
CA ASP A 38 5.93 -26.19 6.69
C ASP A 38 7.19 -26.93 6.29
N VAL A 39 7.75 -26.56 5.14
CA VAL A 39 9.00 -27.09 4.61
C VAL A 39 10.16 -26.34 5.26
N VAL A 40 11.01 -27.06 5.97
CA VAL A 40 12.19 -26.49 6.65
C VAL A 40 13.44 -26.88 5.85
N ILE A 41 14.14 -25.86 5.32
CA ILE A 41 15.35 -26.04 4.52
C ILE A 41 16.50 -25.30 5.21
N ARG A 42 17.58 -26.00 5.49
CA ARG A 42 18.76 -25.34 6.07
C ARG A 42 19.50 -24.55 4.99
N PRO A 43 20.07 -23.38 5.32
CA PRO A 43 20.85 -22.59 4.36
C PRO A 43 22.01 -23.35 3.72
N GLU A 44 22.65 -24.26 4.48
CA GLU A 44 23.75 -25.09 4.04
C GLU A 44 23.35 -26.28 3.14
N ASP A 45 22.05 -26.59 3.05
CA ASP A 45 21.52 -27.67 2.18
C ASP A 45 21.08 -27.14 0.80
N ILE A 46 21.32 -25.86 0.52
CA ILE A 46 20.98 -25.21 -0.75
C ILE A 46 22.25 -24.98 -1.57
N ASP A 47 22.36 -25.62 -2.72
CA ASP A 47 23.46 -25.44 -3.65
C ASP A 47 23.14 -24.38 -4.70
N ILE A 48 24.10 -23.48 -4.94
CA ILE A 48 24.08 -22.56 -6.09
C ILE A 48 24.73 -23.27 -7.28
N VAL A 49 23.95 -23.43 -8.34
CA VAL A 49 24.38 -24.13 -9.56
C VAL A 49 24.08 -23.32 -10.80
N ASP A 50 24.59 -23.74 -11.97
CA ASP A 50 24.21 -23.14 -13.23
C ASP A 50 22.70 -23.22 -13.46
N VAL A 51 22.09 -22.19 -14.07
CA VAL A 51 20.63 -22.08 -14.33
C VAL A 51 20.03 -23.35 -14.97
N LYS A 52 20.79 -24.03 -15.85
CA LYS A 52 20.36 -25.25 -16.53
C LYS A 52 20.26 -26.49 -15.59
N ASP A 53 20.98 -26.48 -14.47
CA ASP A 53 21.11 -27.58 -13.52
C ASP A 53 20.27 -27.32 -12.25
N GLY A 54 19.82 -26.08 -12.02
CA GLY A 54 19.00 -25.68 -10.89
C GLY A 54 17.52 -26.00 -11.06
N LYS A 55 16.84 -26.27 -9.94
CA LYS A 55 15.37 -26.42 -9.90
C LYS A 55 14.63 -25.10 -9.70
N MET A 56 15.27 -24.13 -9.07
CA MET A 56 14.73 -22.79 -8.81
C MET A 56 15.70 -21.72 -9.32
N THR A 57 15.16 -20.56 -9.61
CA THR A 57 15.96 -19.35 -9.93
C THR A 57 15.57 -18.23 -8.98
N GLY A 58 16.50 -17.33 -8.69
CA GLY A 58 16.24 -16.16 -7.86
C GLY A 58 17.24 -15.05 -8.11
N GLU A 59 16.97 -13.90 -7.55
CA GLU A 59 17.84 -12.73 -7.58
C GLU A 59 18.61 -12.61 -6.27
N VAL A 60 19.94 -12.41 -6.35
CA VAL A 60 20.77 -12.24 -5.16
C VAL A 60 20.57 -10.83 -4.60
N LEU A 61 19.98 -10.73 -3.42
CA LEU A 61 19.74 -9.46 -2.73
C LEU A 61 20.97 -9.00 -1.96
N SER A 62 21.69 -9.93 -1.31
CA SER A 62 22.89 -9.59 -0.55
C SER A 62 23.84 -10.76 -0.40
N VAL A 63 25.13 -10.44 -0.20
CA VAL A 63 26.19 -11.41 0.10
C VAL A 63 27.01 -10.88 1.27
N LEU A 64 27.09 -11.65 2.35
CA LEU A 64 27.81 -11.26 3.56
C LEU A 64 28.77 -12.36 4.02
N PHE A 65 30.06 -12.03 4.19
CA PHE A 65 31.03 -12.96 4.73
C PHE A 65 30.93 -13.03 6.27
N LYS A 66 30.69 -14.22 6.81
CA LYS A 66 30.55 -14.53 8.25
C LYS A 66 31.80 -15.15 8.88
N GLY A 67 32.95 -15.01 8.22
CA GLY A 67 34.24 -15.47 8.75
C GLY A 67 34.65 -16.86 8.30
N VAL A 68 33.71 -17.79 8.11
CA VAL A 68 33.96 -19.19 7.68
C VAL A 68 33.09 -19.59 6.48
N HIS A 69 32.04 -18.84 6.20
CA HIS A 69 31.14 -19.05 5.07
C HIS A 69 30.59 -17.70 4.59
N TYR A 70 29.99 -17.68 3.41
CA TYR A 70 29.17 -16.59 2.92
C TYR A 70 27.72 -16.87 3.21
N GLU A 71 27.02 -15.86 3.72
CA GLU A 71 25.56 -15.83 3.82
C GLU A 71 25.05 -15.07 2.61
N ILE A 72 24.20 -15.70 1.82
CA ILE A 72 23.63 -15.15 0.60
C ILE A 72 22.11 -15.11 0.77
N MET A 73 21.51 -13.94 0.59
CA MET A 73 20.04 -13.79 0.51
C MET A 73 19.62 -13.76 -0.95
N VAL A 74 18.68 -14.64 -1.29
CA VAL A 74 18.15 -14.79 -2.66
C VAL A 74 16.64 -14.64 -2.63
N GLU A 75 16.09 -13.73 -3.40
CA GLU A 75 14.66 -13.62 -3.62
C GLU A 75 14.22 -14.50 -4.78
N THR A 76 13.37 -15.49 -4.52
CA THR A 76 12.87 -16.45 -5.53
C THR A 76 11.48 -16.11 -6.05
N VAL A 77 10.67 -15.45 -5.23
CA VAL A 77 9.34 -14.94 -5.60
C VAL A 77 9.26 -13.50 -5.15
N PRO A 78 9.25 -12.54 -6.08
CA PRO A 78 9.09 -11.13 -5.75
C PRO A 78 7.82 -10.88 -4.93
N GLY A 79 7.90 -9.97 -3.98
CA GLY A 79 6.74 -9.48 -3.22
C GLY A 79 5.69 -8.86 -4.13
N THR A 80 4.52 -8.64 -3.58
CA THR A 80 3.40 -7.99 -4.27
C THR A 80 3.38 -6.52 -3.90
N SER A 81 3.24 -5.64 -4.87
CA SER A 81 3.22 -4.19 -4.63
C SER A 81 2.07 -3.50 -5.33
N VAL A 82 1.57 -2.43 -4.72
CA VAL A 82 0.60 -1.50 -5.31
C VAL A 82 1.10 -0.08 -5.11
N THR A 83 0.99 0.75 -6.16
CA THR A 83 1.35 2.16 -6.10
C THR A 83 0.10 3.01 -6.21
N VAL A 84 -0.06 3.94 -5.29
CA VAL A 84 -1.15 4.91 -5.24
C VAL A 84 -0.64 6.33 -5.39
N ASN A 85 -1.54 7.26 -5.70
CA ASN A 85 -1.24 8.68 -5.73
C ASN A 85 -1.66 9.31 -4.40
N MET A 86 -0.72 9.99 -3.76
CA MET A 86 -0.98 10.95 -2.69
C MET A 86 -0.99 12.36 -3.28
N ARG A 87 -2.13 13.05 -3.19
CA ARG A 87 -2.22 14.46 -3.57
C ARG A 87 -1.92 15.32 -2.36
N VAL A 88 -0.81 16.03 -2.42
CA VAL A 88 -0.49 17.07 -1.42
C VAL A 88 -1.16 18.37 -1.82
N ILE A 89 -1.89 18.94 -0.91
CA ILE A 89 -2.73 20.11 -1.10
C ILE A 89 -2.39 21.17 -0.07
N ARG A 90 -2.64 22.41 -0.44
CA ARG A 90 -2.58 23.55 0.46
C ARG A 90 -3.97 24.12 0.57
N ASN A 91 -4.39 24.51 1.78
CA ASN A 91 -5.65 25.18 1.97
C ASN A 91 -5.60 26.53 1.22
N HIS A 92 -6.43 26.65 0.19
CA HIS A 92 -6.62 27.91 -0.51
C HIS A 92 -7.94 28.53 -0.09
N ASP A 93 -7.86 29.69 0.53
CA ASP A 93 -9.03 30.44 0.97
C ASP A 93 -9.55 31.31 -0.17
N VAL A 94 -10.87 31.45 -0.23
CA VAL A 94 -11.56 32.52 -0.95
C VAL A 94 -12.16 33.47 0.08
N THR A 95 -11.84 34.77 -0.03
CA THR A 95 -12.40 35.80 0.83
C THR A 95 -13.60 36.44 0.11
N SER A 96 -14.68 36.70 0.83
CA SER A 96 -15.84 37.45 0.31
C SER A 96 -15.46 38.82 -0.23
N GLU A 97 -16.28 39.40 -1.13
CA GLU A 97 -16.01 40.69 -1.72
C GLU A 97 -15.93 41.83 -0.68
N ASP A 98 -16.71 41.75 0.39
CA ASP A 98 -16.71 42.67 1.50
C ASP A 98 -15.67 42.38 2.58
N GLY A 99 -14.93 41.27 2.44
CA GLY A 99 -13.89 40.84 3.37
C GLY A 99 -14.41 40.24 4.68
N SER A 100 -15.74 40.02 4.83
CA SER A 100 -16.35 39.62 6.09
C SER A 100 -16.17 38.12 6.42
N GLU A 101 -16.05 37.29 5.41
CA GLU A 101 -15.92 35.84 5.60
C GLU A 101 -14.93 35.18 4.63
N LYS A 102 -14.46 34.00 4.99
CA LYS A 102 -13.60 33.18 4.16
C LYS A 102 -14.15 31.76 4.08
N ILE A 103 -13.86 31.09 2.96
CA ILE A 103 -14.14 29.68 2.74
C ILE A 103 -12.90 28.98 2.19
N SER A 104 -12.61 27.79 2.66
CA SER A 104 -11.51 26.94 2.21
C SER A 104 -12.02 25.53 1.95
N ALA A 105 -11.49 24.87 0.94
CA ALA A 105 -11.70 23.46 0.66
C ALA A 105 -10.58 22.93 -0.23
N ASN A 106 -10.44 21.62 -0.33
CA ASN A 106 -9.41 20.95 -1.12
C ASN A 106 -10.01 20.01 -2.18
N ASN A 107 -9.21 19.74 -3.22
CA ASN A 107 -9.50 18.62 -4.11
C ASN A 107 -9.27 17.29 -3.37
N PHE A 108 -10.07 16.27 -3.67
CA PHE A 108 -9.97 14.98 -2.98
C PHE A 108 -10.28 13.80 -3.90
N TYR A 109 -9.90 12.59 -3.44
CA TYR A 109 -10.19 11.33 -4.12
C TYR A 109 -11.38 10.64 -3.50
N VAL A 110 -12.16 9.95 -4.35
CA VAL A 110 -13.26 9.04 -3.97
C VAL A 110 -13.06 7.75 -4.77
N ASP A 111 -13.17 6.61 -4.12
CA ASP A 111 -13.19 5.34 -4.82
C ASP A 111 -14.50 5.16 -5.61
N LEU A 112 -14.39 4.54 -6.77
CA LEU A 112 -15.54 4.32 -7.66
C LEU A 112 -16.68 3.55 -6.97
N GLU A 113 -16.35 2.61 -6.07
CA GLU A 113 -17.33 1.80 -5.35
C GLU A 113 -18.10 2.62 -4.30
N ASP A 114 -17.52 3.71 -3.81
CA ASP A 114 -18.10 4.55 -2.76
C ASP A 114 -19.00 5.68 -3.30
N VAL A 115 -18.94 5.97 -4.60
CA VAL A 115 -19.66 7.10 -5.21
C VAL A 115 -21.17 7.08 -4.93
N GLU A 116 -21.81 5.90 -4.95
CA GLU A 116 -23.25 5.78 -4.72
C GLU A 116 -23.67 6.03 -3.27
N ASN A 117 -22.72 5.91 -2.32
CA ASN A 117 -22.96 6.06 -0.89
C ASN A 117 -22.48 7.41 -0.34
N LEU A 118 -21.81 8.22 -1.17
CA LEU A 118 -21.21 9.47 -0.75
C LEU A 118 -22.30 10.50 -0.39
N ASP A 119 -22.23 11.04 0.81
CA ASP A 119 -23.12 12.11 1.28
C ASP A 119 -22.37 13.46 1.48
N ASP A 120 -23.14 14.55 1.69
CA ASP A 120 -22.59 15.88 1.88
C ASP A 120 -21.60 15.97 3.05
N LYS A 121 -21.79 15.18 4.10
CA LYS A 121 -20.90 15.20 5.27
C LYS A 121 -19.56 14.56 4.96
N GLU A 122 -19.57 13.47 4.19
CA GLU A 122 -18.36 12.81 3.72
C GLU A 122 -17.61 13.70 2.74
N ILE A 123 -18.32 14.40 1.85
CA ILE A 123 -17.74 15.39 0.93
C ILE A 123 -17.05 16.51 1.70
N VAL A 124 -17.68 17.06 2.74
CA VAL A 124 -17.07 18.09 3.61
C VAL A 124 -15.84 17.54 4.32
N ALA A 125 -15.91 16.32 4.86
CA ALA A 125 -14.79 15.69 5.55
C ALA A 125 -13.60 15.42 4.62
N LEU A 126 -13.85 14.85 3.44
CA LEU A 126 -12.81 14.52 2.45
C LEU A 126 -12.15 15.76 1.86
N SER A 127 -12.93 16.82 1.64
CA SER A 127 -12.43 18.10 1.12
C SER A 127 -11.82 19.00 2.19
N ASN A 128 -11.99 18.66 3.47
CA ASN A 128 -11.69 19.54 4.60
C ASN A 128 -12.33 20.95 4.41
N ALA A 129 -13.56 21.00 3.90
CA ALA A 129 -14.26 22.25 3.64
C ALA A 129 -14.62 22.96 4.95
N GLN A 130 -14.21 24.22 5.07
CA GLN A 130 -14.41 25.06 6.24
C GLN A 130 -14.72 26.50 5.82
N ALA A 131 -15.48 27.21 6.64
CA ALA A 131 -15.71 28.64 6.48
C ALA A 131 -15.67 29.34 7.84
N TRP A 132 -15.27 30.62 7.87
CA TRP A 132 -15.15 31.40 9.11
C TRP A 132 -15.33 32.90 8.84
N GLU A 133 -15.72 33.61 9.89
CA GLU A 133 -15.76 35.08 9.89
C GLU A 133 -14.35 35.64 10.04
N THR A 134 -14.00 36.62 9.21
CA THR A 134 -12.65 37.19 9.17
C THR A 134 -12.28 38.02 10.42
N GLU A 135 -13.25 38.66 11.08
CA GLU A 135 -12.98 39.50 12.25
C GLU A 135 -12.90 38.72 13.55
N SER A 136 -13.69 37.66 13.69
CA SER A 136 -13.80 36.86 14.92
C SER A 136 -13.02 35.54 14.89
N ASP A 137 -12.61 35.09 13.70
CA ASP A 137 -12.10 33.73 13.43
C ASP A 137 -13.09 32.61 13.85
N GLU A 138 -14.38 32.94 14.04
CA GLU A 138 -15.40 31.95 14.36
C GLU A 138 -15.82 31.16 13.13
N TYR A 139 -15.90 29.82 13.27
CA TYR A 139 -16.36 28.95 12.19
C TYR A 139 -17.85 29.17 11.91
N ILE A 140 -18.17 29.26 10.61
CA ILE A 140 -19.54 29.29 10.10
C ILE A 140 -19.83 28.05 9.26
N SER A 141 -21.10 27.71 9.11
CA SER A 141 -21.48 26.49 8.39
C SER A 141 -21.30 26.64 6.88
N ILE A 142 -20.86 25.59 6.22
CA ILE A 142 -21.09 25.39 4.78
C ILE A 142 -22.60 25.24 4.59
N ALA A 143 -23.21 26.16 3.85
CA ALA A 143 -24.66 26.23 3.70
C ALA A 143 -25.19 25.45 2.49
N ASN A 144 -24.37 25.30 1.46
CA ASN A 144 -24.74 24.57 0.26
C ASN A 144 -23.52 23.87 -0.36
N ILE A 145 -23.77 22.67 -0.93
CA ILE A 145 -22.78 21.87 -1.64
C ILE A 145 -23.43 21.42 -2.96
N GLU A 146 -22.84 21.86 -4.08
CA GLU A 146 -23.34 21.54 -5.42
C GLU A 146 -22.34 20.67 -6.15
N TYR A 147 -22.77 19.48 -6.58
CA TYR A 147 -21.98 18.55 -7.38
C TYR A 147 -22.88 17.63 -8.21
N GLU A 148 -22.34 17.15 -9.33
CA GLU A 148 -22.94 16.09 -10.14
C GLU A 148 -21.89 14.99 -10.29
N LEU A 149 -22.08 13.86 -9.62
CA LEU A 149 -21.21 12.69 -9.69
C LEU A 149 -21.84 11.58 -10.50
N GLU A 150 -21.03 10.96 -11.36
CA GLU A 150 -21.37 9.71 -12.03
C GLU A 150 -20.53 8.57 -11.41
N ALA A 151 -21.10 7.37 -11.30
CA ALA A 151 -20.36 6.17 -10.91
C ALA A 151 -19.41 5.72 -12.04
N LYS A 152 -18.45 6.59 -12.35
CA LYS A 152 -17.46 6.42 -13.41
C LYS A 152 -16.18 7.17 -13.06
N GLU A 153 -15.02 6.57 -13.36
CA GLU A 153 -13.73 7.25 -13.22
C GLU A 153 -13.71 8.58 -13.97
N GLY A 154 -13.25 9.64 -13.30
CA GLY A 154 -13.23 10.97 -13.87
C GLY A 154 -12.91 12.07 -12.86
N GLN A 155 -13.11 13.31 -13.32
CA GLN A 155 -12.94 14.52 -12.52
C GLN A 155 -14.28 15.27 -12.55
N TYR A 156 -14.80 15.55 -11.36
CA TYR A 156 -16.11 16.17 -11.19
C TYR A 156 -15.98 17.44 -10.34
N PRO A 157 -16.57 18.55 -10.77
CA PRO A 157 -16.56 19.77 -9.97
C PRO A 157 -17.47 19.63 -8.74
N VAL A 158 -17.08 20.25 -7.64
CA VAL A 158 -17.88 20.45 -6.45
C VAL A 158 -17.75 21.89 -5.98
N THR A 159 -18.85 22.55 -5.70
CA THR A 159 -18.89 23.93 -5.19
C THR A 159 -19.43 23.94 -3.77
N PHE A 160 -18.66 24.51 -2.86
CA PHE A 160 -19.06 24.79 -1.48
C PHE A 160 -19.40 26.24 -1.33
N SER A 161 -20.48 26.57 -0.61
CA SER A 161 -20.92 27.94 -0.41
C SER A 161 -21.36 28.19 1.04
N THR A 162 -21.10 29.42 1.51
CA THR A 162 -21.69 29.95 2.76
C THR A 162 -23.11 30.48 2.52
N ALA A 163 -23.84 30.80 3.60
CA ALA A 163 -25.16 31.38 3.51
C ALA A 163 -25.17 32.79 2.85
N ASN A 164 -24.05 33.51 2.91
CA ASN A 164 -23.90 34.82 2.30
C ASN A 164 -23.43 34.77 0.83
N GLY A 165 -23.16 33.55 0.32
CA GLY A 165 -22.84 33.34 -1.09
C GLY A 165 -21.33 33.30 -1.41
N THR A 166 -20.44 33.39 -0.42
CA THR A 166 -19.02 33.18 -0.66
C THR A 166 -18.82 31.71 -1.03
N SER A 167 -18.19 31.44 -2.15
CA SER A 167 -18.09 30.09 -2.70
C SER A 167 -16.69 29.71 -3.17
N ILE A 168 -16.41 28.41 -3.18
CA ILE A 168 -15.17 27.83 -3.66
C ILE A 168 -15.46 26.56 -4.47
N GLU A 169 -14.89 26.47 -5.66
CA GLU A 169 -14.99 25.28 -6.50
C GLU A 169 -13.75 24.40 -6.32
N ARG A 170 -13.97 23.09 -6.24
CA ARG A 170 -12.93 22.05 -6.13
C ARG A 170 -13.23 20.88 -7.04
N THR A 171 -12.30 19.93 -7.13
CA THR A 171 -12.42 18.77 -7.98
C THR A 171 -12.46 17.49 -7.13
N ILE A 172 -13.47 16.67 -7.38
CA ILE A 172 -13.55 15.29 -6.93
C ILE A 172 -12.89 14.39 -7.98
N PHE A 173 -11.89 13.60 -7.58
CA PHE A 173 -11.26 12.60 -8.45
C PHE A 173 -11.87 11.24 -8.13
N VAL A 174 -12.75 10.76 -9.00
CA VAL A 174 -13.28 9.39 -8.90
C VAL A 174 -12.29 8.44 -9.57
N VAL A 175 -11.79 7.48 -8.82
CA VAL A 175 -10.73 6.55 -9.24
C VAL A 175 -11.09 5.12 -8.87
N ASN A 176 -10.60 4.15 -9.63
CA ASN A 176 -10.63 2.76 -9.20
C ASN A 176 -9.59 2.52 -8.12
N GLN A 177 -9.95 1.65 -7.19
CA GLN A 177 -9.04 1.19 -6.15
C GLN A 177 -7.89 0.39 -6.77
N PRO A 178 -6.65 0.79 -6.59
CA PRO A 178 -5.51 -0.02 -6.97
C PRO A 178 -5.46 -1.32 -6.16
N PHE A 179 -5.50 -2.43 -6.88
CA PHE A 179 -5.52 -3.76 -6.32
C PHE A 179 -4.66 -4.71 -7.15
N VAL A 180 -3.79 -5.47 -6.50
CA VAL A 180 -2.89 -6.41 -7.16
C VAL A 180 -2.97 -7.77 -6.48
N LYS A 181 -3.14 -8.84 -7.29
CA LYS A 181 -3.01 -10.23 -6.85
C LYS A 181 -1.75 -10.83 -7.44
N ASN A 182 -0.99 -11.52 -6.60
CA ASN A 182 0.17 -12.30 -7.00
C ASN A 182 -0.04 -13.76 -6.56
N GLU A 183 -0.49 -14.59 -7.48
CA GLU A 183 -0.79 -16.01 -7.20
C GLU A 183 0.49 -16.79 -6.80
N LYS A 184 1.65 -16.43 -7.35
CA LYS A 184 2.92 -17.08 -7.01
C LYS A 184 3.35 -16.78 -5.58
N ALA A 185 3.18 -15.55 -5.12
CA ALA A 185 3.42 -15.18 -3.73
C ALA A 185 2.26 -15.57 -2.82
N ASN A 186 1.12 -15.98 -3.37
CA ASN A 186 -0.14 -16.20 -2.66
C ASN A 186 -0.60 -14.96 -1.88
N GLU A 187 -0.50 -13.79 -2.50
CA GLU A 187 -0.75 -12.50 -1.84
C GLU A 187 -1.64 -11.58 -2.68
N GLY A 188 -2.47 -10.81 -1.96
CA GLY A 188 -3.17 -9.65 -2.47
C GLY A 188 -2.69 -8.40 -1.74
N VAL A 189 -2.60 -7.28 -2.45
CA VAL A 189 -2.30 -5.96 -1.90
C VAL A 189 -3.25 -4.95 -2.49
N MET A 190 -3.83 -4.11 -1.66
CA MET A 190 -4.68 -3.01 -2.07
C MET A 190 -4.33 -1.75 -1.30
N ALA A 191 -4.59 -0.60 -1.93
CA ALA A 191 -4.51 0.70 -1.31
C ALA A 191 -5.36 1.70 -2.10
N PHE A 192 -5.69 2.83 -1.48
CA PHE A 192 -6.48 3.89 -2.12
C PHE A 192 -5.62 5.11 -2.42
N ASN A 193 -5.99 5.84 -3.46
CA ASN A 193 -5.49 7.20 -3.63
C ASN A 193 -6.09 8.10 -2.53
N PHE A 194 -5.34 9.09 -2.08
CA PHE A 194 -5.77 9.98 -1.00
C PHE A 194 -5.20 11.39 -1.14
N SER A 195 -5.76 12.32 -0.37
CA SER A 195 -5.27 13.70 -0.31
C SER A 195 -4.92 14.09 1.12
N LYS A 196 -3.80 14.79 1.29
CA LYS A 196 -3.34 15.31 2.58
C LYS A 196 -2.78 16.72 2.43
N THR A 197 -2.90 17.52 3.47
CA THR A 197 -2.27 18.85 3.49
C THR A 197 -0.77 18.75 3.75
N VAL A 198 -0.03 19.79 3.37
CA VAL A 198 1.40 19.90 3.70
C VAL A 198 1.63 19.75 5.20
N ASP A 199 0.79 20.42 6.01
CA ASP A 199 0.94 20.43 7.47
C ASP A 199 0.70 19.02 8.08
N GLU A 200 -0.31 18.26 7.62
CA GLU A 200 -0.55 16.89 8.07
C GLU A 200 0.64 15.97 7.83
N ILE A 201 1.37 16.17 6.72
CA ILE A 201 2.54 15.37 6.39
C ILE A 201 3.74 15.77 7.25
N ILE A 202 4.00 17.08 7.41
CA ILE A 202 5.11 17.59 8.23
C ILE A 202 4.93 17.24 9.71
N GLU A 203 3.70 17.26 10.21
CA GLU A 203 3.38 16.97 11.62
C GLU A 203 3.35 15.46 11.95
N SER A 204 3.38 14.60 10.93
CA SER A 204 3.40 13.15 11.14
C SER A 204 4.67 12.72 11.88
N GLN A 205 4.50 12.00 12.99
CA GLN A 205 5.61 11.43 13.77
C GLN A 205 5.93 9.98 13.40
N ALA A 206 5.10 9.36 12.58
CA ALA A 206 5.23 7.98 12.15
C ALA A 206 4.69 7.83 10.71
N LEU A 207 5.31 8.53 9.77
CA LEU A 207 4.80 8.71 8.39
C LEU A 207 4.45 7.40 7.70
N ASP A 208 5.28 6.36 7.80
CA ASP A 208 4.99 5.06 7.19
C ASP A 208 3.68 4.45 7.69
N THR A 209 3.39 4.60 8.99
CA THR A 209 2.14 4.12 9.60
C THR A 209 0.96 4.97 9.15
N ASP A 210 1.15 6.28 9.11
CA ASP A 210 0.12 7.22 8.71
C ASP A 210 -0.21 7.06 7.22
N LEU A 211 0.79 6.87 6.35
CA LEU A 211 0.58 6.59 4.93
C LEU A 211 -0.23 5.31 4.70
N LYS A 212 0.05 4.23 5.45
CA LYS A 212 -0.77 3.00 5.40
C LYS A 212 -2.21 3.27 5.82
N THR A 213 -2.39 4.03 6.89
CA THR A 213 -3.72 4.37 7.41
C THR A 213 -4.48 5.27 6.43
N TRP A 214 -3.85 6.31 5.90
CA TRP A 214 -4.46 7.25 4.97
C TRP A 214 -4.84 6.62 3.64
N ALA A 215 -4.01 5.68 3.16
CA ALA A 215 -4.28 4.92 1.95
C ALA A 215 -5.18 3.69 2.20
N ASN A 216 -5.59 3.42 3.44
CA ASN A 216 -6.24 2.17 3.83
C ASN A 216 -5.54 0.95 3.22
N ALA A 217 -4.20 0.94 3.27
CA ALA A 217 -3.38 -0.08 2.64
C ALA A 217 -3.49 -1.41 3.38
N GLN A 218 -3.76 -2.48 2.65
CA GLN A 218 -3.96 -3.82 3.19
C GLN A 218 -3.23 -4.86 2.34
N GLY A 219 -2.65 -5.85 3.02
CA GLY A 219 -2.08 -7.04 2.42
C GLY A 219 -2.67 -8.29 3.07
N TRP A 220 -2.92 -9.34 2.30
CA TRP A 220 -3.48 -10.60 2.80
C TRP A 220 -3.01 -11.81 1.98
N LYS A 221 -3.22 -13.04 2.52
CA LYS A 221 -2.99 -14.27 1.78
C LYS A 221 -4.23 -14.64 0.96
N LEU A 222 -4.05 -14.97 -0.33
CA LEU A 222 -5.16 -15.33 -1.23
C LEU A 222 -5.87 -16.63 -0.84
N THR A 223 -5.18 -17.53 -0.11
CA THR A 223 -5.75 -18.80 0.39
C THR A 223 -6.45 -18.64 1.73
N ASP A 224 -6.25 -17.53 2.44
CA ASP A 224 -6.84 -17.20 3.72
C ASP A 224 -6.91 -15.67 3.85
N GLU A 225 -8.03 -15.08 3.46
CA GLU A 225 -8.22 -13.63 3.42
C GLU A 225 -8.20 -12.99 4.83
N ASP A 226 -8.42 -13.78 5.89
CA ASP A 226 -8.30 -13.31 7.27
C ASP A 226 -6.82 -13.21 7.72
N GLN A 227 -5.88 -13.80 6.97
CA GLN A 227 -4.46 -13.71 7.26
C GLN A 227 -3.85 -12.45 6.62
N SER A 228 -3.64 -11.42 7.44
CA SER A 228 -2.96 -10.19 7.03
C SER A 228 -1.47 -10.43 6.74
N VAL A 229 -0.95 -9.64 5.80
CA VAL A 229 0.48 -9.58 5.47
C VAL A 229 0.97 -8.15 5.72
N ASP A 230 2.11 -8.03 6.41
CA ASP A 230 2.70 -6.71 6.66
C ASP A 230 3.20 -6.06 5.36
N LEU A 231 3.01 -4.75 5.27
CA LEU A 231 3.43 -3.95 4.13
C LEU A 231 4.60 -3.03 4.52
N SER A 232 5.60 -2.94 3.68
CA SER A 232 6.57 -1.84 3.65
C SER A 232 6.00 -0.68 2.83
N VAL A 233 6.51 0.52 3.07
CA VAL A 233 6.12 1.74 2.35
C VAL A 233 7.37 2.32 1.69
N ASP A 234 7.24 2.69 0.42
CA ASP A 234 8.30 3.36 -0.36
C ASP A 234 7.75 4.64 -0.99
N TYR A 235 8.50 5.74 -0.82
CA TYR A 235 8.18 7.06 -1.36
C TYR A 235 9.46 7.87 -1.57
N ASP A 236 9.43 8.85 -2.46
CA ASP A 236 10.59 9.65 -2.88
C ASP A 236 10.41 11.14 -2.49
N PHE A 237 10.31 11.40 -1.18
CA PHE A 237 10.31 12.76 -0.63
C PHE A 237 10.71 12.77 0.84
N GLU A 238 11.24 13.92 1.32
CA GLU A 238 11.40 14.17 2.74
C GLU A 238 10.19 14.99 3.25
N PRO A 239 9.58 14.63 4.40
CA PRO A 239 8.37 15.29 4.90
C PRO A 239 8.48 16.81 4.99
N GLU A 240 9.62 17.33 5.45
CA GLU A 240 9.90 18.76 5.59
C GLU A 240 10.05 19.53 4.27
N ASP A 241 10.31 18.81 3.18
CA ASP A 241 10.50 19.38 1.84
C ASP A 241 9.25 19.24 0.95
N VAL A 242 8.20 18.58 1.46
CA VAL A 242 6.99 18.30 0.69
C VAL A 242 6.28 19.60 0.28
N LYS A 243 5.77 19.64 -0.94
CA LYS A 243 5.05 20.77 -1.55
C LYS A 243 3.76 20.27 -2.20
N GLU A 244 2.91 21.20 -2.58
CA GLU A 244 1.74 20.87 -3.40
C GLU A 244 2.15 20.07 -4.64
N GLY A 245 1.46 18.96 -4.89
CA GLY A 245 1.76 18.08 -6.01
C GLY A 245 1.11 16.71 -5.89
N VAL A 246 1.51 15.81 -6.75
CA VAL A 246 1.12 14.41 -6.70
C VAL A 246 2.36 13.57 -6.50
N TYR A 247 2.38 12.81 -5.44
CA TYR A 247 3.46 11.90 -5.06
C TYR A 247 2.99 10.45 -5.21
N LYS A 248 3.90 9.58 -5.57
CA LYS A 248 3.61 8.15 -5.65
C LYS A 248 4.06 7.47 -4.37
N ILE A 249 3.17 6.68 -3.80
CA ILE A 249 3.43 5.86 -2.61
C ILE A 249 3.25 4.41 -3.02
N THR A 250 4.26 3.59 -2.77
CA THR A 250 4.22 2.15 -3.07
C THR A 250 4.16 1.35 -1.78
N PHE A 251 3.17 0.48 -1.67
CA PHE A 251 3.02 -0.47 -0.59
C PHE A 251 3.40 -1.86 -1.09
N SER A 252 4.30 -2.54 -0.40
CA SER A 252 4.84 -3.83 -0.84
C SER A 252 4.88 -4.84 0.28
N THR A 253 4.56 -6.10 -0.04
CA THR A 253 4.87 -7.23 0.83
C THR A 253 6.36 -7.58 0.67
N THR A 254 6.92 -8.23 1.66
CA THR A 254 8.24 -8.86 1.52
C THR A 254 8.12 -10.06 0.58
N GLY A 255 8.97 -10.13 -0.43
CA GLY A 255 9.07 -11.28 -1.30
C GLY A 255 9.53 -12.54 -0.54
N ARG A 256 9.46 -13.68 -1.22
CA ARG A 256 10.00 -14.92 -0.65
C ARG A 256 11.51 -14.95 -0.81
N GLU A 257 12.19 -14.94 0.31
CA GLU A 257 13.64 -14.93 0.39
C GLU A 257 14.18 -16.24 0.93
N PHE A 258 15.29 -16.69 0.40
CA PHE A 258 16.08 -17.81 0.91
C PHE A 258 17.42 -17.33 1.41
N LYS A 259 17.81 -17.84 2.56
CA LYS A 259 19.16 -17.74 3.07
C LYS A 259 19.97 -18.96 2.63
N ILE A 260 21.11 -18.74 2.02
CA ILE A 260 22.03 -19.75 1.54
C ILE A 260 23.37 -19.55 2.22
N HIS A 261 24.00 -20.64 2.68
CA HIS A 261 25.37 -20.62 3.18
C HIS A 261 26.28 -21.37 2.22
N THR A 262 27.34 -20.72 1.77
CA THR A 262 28.35 -21.37 0.91
C THR A 262 29.76 -20.97 1.32
N THR A 263 30.69 -21.92 1.21
CA THR A 263 32.13 -21.69 1.42
C THR A 263 32.89 -21.45 0.12
N ASP A 264 32.27 -21.76 -1.02
CA ASP A 264 32.88 -21.63 -2.34
C ASP A 264 32.34 -20.40 -3.08
N TYR A 265 33.24 -19.45 -3.34
CA TYR A 265 33.09 -18.35 -4.29
C TYR A 265 34.21 -18.35 -5.29
#